data_e3db5f0bded21a564fbe050b07a94642
#
_entry.id   e3db5f0bded21a564fbe050b07a94642
#
_cell.length_a   1.000
_cell.length_b   1.000
_cell.length_c   1.000
_cell.angle_alpha   90.00
_cell.angle_beta   90.00
_cell.angle_gamma   90.00
#
_symmetry.space_group_name_H-M   'P 1'
#
loop_
_entity.id
_entity.type
_entity.pdbx_description
1 polymer ?
#
loop_
_entity_poly.entity_id
_entity_poly.type
_entity_poly.pdbx_seq_one_letter_code
_entity_poly.pdbx_strand_id
1 'polypeptide(L)'
;YYLLRGIPSYEDGDFSTEKFEARYNADLANNLGNLVSRVAVLIEKLFNGSFAYSRKYVLKEVDDKVINTWKKYIESLDNFKLHLALENVFSLADFANLFVDEHKPWALGDNPEHLNEVMTNLIVILLNVAWLLKPFLPETSNRIFEVLGADKDGKSWEEKPFQVRPKILFPKIQ
;
A
#
# COMPACT_ATOMS: atom_id res chain seq x y z
N TYR A 1 6.29 3.80 -14.60
CA TYR A 1 6.15 4.51 -13.34
C TYR A 1 6.82 5.88 -13.37
N TYR A 2 8.16 5.96 -13.56
CA TYR A 2 8.93 7.20 -13.46
C TYR A 2 8.37 8.33 -14.33
N LEU A 3 8.12 8.07 -15.62
CA LEU A 3 7.60 9.07 -16.55
C LEU A 3 6.21 9.57 -16.14
N LEU A 4 5.32 8.66 -15.74
CA LEU A 4 3.96 9.02 -15.34
C LEU A 4 3.89 9.71 -13.97
N ARG A 5 4.89 9.52 -13.11
CA ARG A 5 4.94 10.11 -11.76
C ARG A 5 5.69 11.46 -11.75
N GLY A 6 6.72 11.58 -12.58
CA GLY A 6 7.64 12.71 -12.55
C GLY A 6 7.35 13.84 -13.54
N ILE A 7 6.57 13.54 -14.59
CA ILE A 7 6.31 14.49 -15.68
C ILE A 7 4.81 14.67 -15.83
N PRO A 8 4.29 15.90 -15.65
CA PRO A 8 2.90 16.21 -15.97
C PRO A 8 2.58 15.89 -17.44
N SER A 9 1.37 15.39 -17.72
CA SER A 9 0.98 14.94 -19.08
C SER A 9 0.97 16.05 -20.13
N TYR A 10 1.06 17.31 -19.72
CA TYR A 10 0.99 18.51 -20.53
C TYR A 10 2.29 19.34 -20.51
N GLU A 11 3.38 18.79 -19.99
CA GLU A 11 4.69 19.43 -19.89
C GLU A 11 5.77 18.55 -20.45
N ASP A 12 6.83 19.16 -20.97
CA ASP A 12 8.06 18.48 -21.30
C ASP A 12 8.84 18.18 -20.03
N GLY A 13 9.57 17.07 -20.01
CA GLY A 13 10.36 16.68 -18.85
C GLY A 13 11.66 16.01 -19.23
N ASP A 14 12.69 16.27 -18.42
CA ASP A 14 14.00 15.65 -18.59
C ASP A 14 14.07 14.29 -17.91
N PHE A 15 14.58 13.31 -18.65
CA PHE A 15 14.99 12.03 -18.10
C PHE A 15 16.47 12.05 -17.73
N SER A 16 16.80 11.62 -16.51
CA SER A 16 18.17 11.21 -16.18
C SER A 16 18.13 9.92 -15.36
N THR A 17 19.17 9.12 -15.50
CA THR A 17 19.32 7.85 -14.78
C THR A 17 19.35 8.09 -13.28
N GLU A 18 20.05 9.12 -12.83
CA GLU A 18 20.19 9.49 -11.42
C GLU A 18 18.82 9.86 -10.81
N LYS A 19 18.00 10.66 -11.52
CA LYS A 19 16.65 11.03 -11.07
C LYS A 19 15.73 9.80 -11.04
N PHE A 20 15.86 8.90 -12.02
CA PHE A 20 15.12 7.65 -12.06
C PHE A 20 15.47 6.75 -10.86
N GLU A 21 16.75 6.51 -10.61
CA GLU A 21 17.24 5.68 -9.51
C GLU A 21 16.84 6.27 -8.15
N ALA A 22 17.02 7.56 -7.96
CA ALA A 22 16.62 8.25 -6.74
C ALA A 22 15.13 8.09 -6.47
N ARG A 23 14.26 8.29 -7.47
CA ARG A 23 12.82 8.15 -7.33
C ARG A 23 12.38 6.70 -7.14
N TYR A 24 12.97 5.76 -7.88
CA TYR A 24 12.71 4.34 -7.69
C TYR A 24 13.02 3.92 -6.25
N ASN A 25 14.19 4.28 -5.76
CA ASN A 25 14.60 3.91 -4.41
C ASN A 25 13.75 4.59 -3.35
N ALA A 26 13.39 5.87 -3.52
CA ALA A 26 12.57 6.60 -2.56
C ALA A 26 11.14 6.06 -2.51
N ASP A 27 10.43 6.07 -3.64
CA ASP A 27 9.00 5.80 -3.68
C ASP A 27 8.71 4.29 -3.65
N LEU A 28 9.46 3.49 -4.43
CA LEU A 28 9.15 2.06 -4.60
C LEU A 28 9.86 1.20 -3.57
N ALA A 29 11.19 1.30 -3.43
CA ALA A 29 11.92 0.42 -2.52
C ALA A 29 11.75 0.82 -1.06
N ASN A 30 12.00 2.09 -0.72
CA ASN A 30 12.01 2.55 0.68
C ASN A 30 10.61 2.87 1.23
N ASN A 31 9.67 3.33 0.39
CA ASN A 31 8.30 3.61 0.82
C ASN A 31 7.42 2.37 0.68
N LEU A 32 6.90 2.10 -0.51
CA LEU A 32 5.91 1.04 -0.74
C LEU A 32 6.46 -0.37 -0.44
N GLY A 33 7.65 -0.70 -0.93
CA GLY A 33 8.26 -2.00 -0.73
C GLY A 33 8.56 -2.29 0.73
N ASN A 34 9.07 -1.29 1.46
CA ASN A 34 9.32 -1.41 2.89
C ASN A 34 8.01 -1.57 3.68
N LEU A 35 6.98 -0.79 3.35
CA LEU A 35 5.67 -0.88 4.00
C LEU A 35 5.07 -2.29 3.87
N VAL A 36 5.00 -2.82 2.65
CA VAL A 36 4.45 -4.17 2.39
C VAL A 36 5.26 -5.23 3.13
N SER A 37 6.60 -5.15 3.10
CA SER A 37 7.47 -6.09 3.80
C SER A 37 7.28 -6.01 5.32
N ARG A 38 7.19 -4.81 5.90
CA ARG A 38 6.95 -4.61 7.34
C ARG A 38 5.63 -5.25 7.78
N VAL A 39 4.54 -4.96 7.06
CA VAL A 39 3.21 -5.50 7.39
C VAL A 39 3.21 -7.02 7.25
N ALA A 40 3.79 -7.57 6.19
CA ALA A 40 3.86 -9.01 5.99
C ALA A 40 4.67 -9.72 7.10
N VAL A 41 5.82 -9.17 7.50
CA VAL A 41 6.63 -9.72 8.60
C VAL A 41 5.91 -9.61 9.94
N LEU A 42 5.16 -8.54 10.18
CA LEU A 42 4.36 -8.41 11.39
C LEU A 42 3.26 -9.49 11.47
N ILE A 43 2.57 -9.75 10.36
CA ILE A 43 1.55 -10.82 10.31
C ILE A 43 2.20 -12.18 10.48
N GLU A 44 3.34 -12.43 9.84
CA GLU A 44 4.06 -13.69 10.03
C GLU A 44 4.44 -13.92 11.49
N LYS A 45 5.01 -12.90 12.16
CA LYS A 45 5.48 -13.02 13.54
C LYS A 45 4.37 -13.05 14.60
N LEU A 46 3.34 -12.21 14.43
CA LEU A 46 2.32 -12.00 15.46
C LEU A 46 1.08 -12.87 15.27
N PHE A 47 0.86 -13.37 14.05
CA PHE A 47 -0.31 -14.18 13.67
C PHE A 47 0.05 -15.50 12.97
N ASN A 48 1.31 -15.92 13.03
CA ASN A 48 1.80 -17.14 12.37
C ASN A 48 1.46 -17.18 10.86
N GLY A 49 1.52 -16.03 10.19
CA GLY A 49 1.23 -15.90 8.76
C GLY A 49 -0.24 -15.93 8.37
N SER A 50 -1.17 -16.14 9.31
CA SER A 50 -2.61 -16.23 9.02
C SER A 50 -3.37 -15.12 9.75
N PHE A 51 -3.99 -14.19 9.01
CA PHE A 51 -4.69 -13.04 9.58
C PHE A 51 -6.16 -13.02 9.16
N ALA A 52 -7.07 -13.01 10.14
CA ALA A 52 -8.51 -12.91 9.91
C ALA A 52 -8.93 -11.43 9.89
N TYR A 53 -9.33 -10.95 8.71
CA TYR A 53 -9.89 -9.62 8.55
C TYR A 53 -11.28 -9.53 9.18
N SER A 54 -11.60 -8.38 9.77
CA SER A 54 -12.96 -8.07 10.19
C SER A 54 -13.28 -6.59 10.04
N ARG A 55 -14.34 -6.27 9.32
CA ARG A 55 -14.82 -4.90 9.08
C ARG A 55 -15.05 -4.10 10.35
N LYS A 56 -15.40 -4.76 11.45
CA LYS A 56 -15.64 -4.11 12.76
C LYS A 56 -14.43 -3.34 13.30
N TYR A 57 -13.22 -3.73 12.86
CA TYR A 57 -11.97 -3.11 13.28
C TYR A 57 -11.50 -1.97 12.37
N VAL A 58 -12.22 -1.68 11.29
CA VAL A 58 -11.84 -0.58 10.40
C VAL A 58 -12.17 0.75 11.05
N LEU A 59 -11.14 1.54 11.30
CA LEU A 59 -11.27 2.88 11.86
C LEU A 59 -11.87 3.85 10.85
N LYS A 60 -12.73 4.73 11.35
CA LYS A 60 -13.37 5.76 10.51
C LYS A 60 -12.36 6.64 9.79
N GLU A 61 -11.27 7.02 10.44
CA GLU A 61 -10.20 7.84 9.82
C GLU A 61 -9.54 7.14 8.64
N VAL A 62 -9.35 5.81 8.71
CA VAL A 62 -8.80 4.99 7.61
C VAL A 62 -9.79 4.91 6.46
N ASP A 63 -11.06 4.63 6.75
CA ASP A 63 -12.13 4.65 5.75
C ASP A 63 -12.22 6.01 5.04
N ASP A 64 -12.28 7.09 5.80
CA ASP A 64 -12.35 8.45 5.26
C ASP A 64 -11.11 8.78 4.39
N LYS A 65 -9.91 8.37 4.83
CA LYS A 65 -8.67 8.55 4.06
C LYS A 65 -8.70 7.75 2.75
N VAL A 66 -9.13 6.50 2.79
CA VAL A 66 -9.25 5.64 1.60
C VAL A 66 -10.27 6.21 0.62
N ILE A 67 -11.48 6.54 1.08
CA ILE A 67 -12.55 7.11 0.25
C ILE A 67 -12.07 8.41 -0.41
N ASN A 68 -11.40 9.28 0.34
CA ASN A 68 -10.90 10.56 -0.16
C ASN A 68 -9.78 10.37 -1.19
N THR A 69 -8.93 9.36 -0.97
CA THR A 69 -7.88 9.00 -1.93
C THR A 69 -8.49 8.52 -3.25
N TRP A 70 -9.48 7.63 -3.21
CA TRP A 70 -10.20 7.17 -4.41
C TRP A 70 -10.85 8.32 -5.18
N LYS A 71 -11.53 9.23 -4.45
CA LYS A 71 -12.17 10.39 -5.07
C LYS A 71 -11.15 11.26 -5.83
N LYS A 72 -10.05 11.63 -5.16
CA LYS A 72 -9.00 12.45 -5.78
C LYS A 72 -8.28 11.73 -6.92
N TYR A 73 -8.10 10.42 -6.79
CA TYR A 73 -7.49 9.58 -7.82
C TYR A 73 -8.34 9.57 -9.09
N ILE A 74 -9.65 9.31 -8.99
CA ILE A 74 -10.58 9.32 -10.12
C ILE A 74 -10.63 10.71 -10.76
N GLU A 75 -10.77 11.77 -9.97
CA GLU A 75 -10.73 13.14 -10.47
C GLU A 75 -9.45 13.47 -11.23
N SER A 76 -8.30 12.96 -10.74
CA SER A 76 -7.01 13.14 -11.42
C SER A 76 -6.95 12.39 -12.76
N LEU A 77 -7.50 11.17 -12.84
CA LEU A 77 -7.58 10.39 -14.07
C LEU A 77 -8.51 11.05 -15.11
N ASP A 78 -9.69 11.51 -14.68
CA ASP A 78 -10.67 12.16 -15.54
C ASP A 78 -10.11 13.44 -16.17
N ASN A 79 -9.16 14.10 -15.48
CA ASN A 79 -8.45 15.28 -15.96
C ASN A 79 -7.09 14.97 -16.63
N PHE A 80 -6.79 13.71 -16.93
CA PHE A 80 -5.51 13.26 -17.50
C PHE A 80 -4.27 13.65 -16.68
N LYS A 81 -4.40 13.90 -15.38
CA LYS A 81 -3.32 14.26 -14.46
C LYS A 81 -2.73 12.99 -13.80
N LEU A 82 -2.09 12.14 -14.61
CA LEU A 82 -1.60 10.83 -14.16
C LEU A 82 -0.59 10.92 -13.01
N HIS A 83 0.24 11.96 -12.99
CA HIS A 83 1.18 12.25 -11.91
C HIS A 83 0.47 12.51 -10.58
N LEU A 84 -0.66 13.26 -10.59
CA LEU A 84 -1.46 13.50 -9.38
C LEU A 84 -2.22 12.24 -8.92
N ALA A 85 -2.68 11.41 -9.86
CA ALA A 85 -3.27 10.13 -9.51
C ALA A 85 -2.27 9.27 -8.73
N LEU A 86 -1.04 9.12 -9.22
CA LEU A 86 0.04 8.41 -8.51
C LEU A 86 0.42 9.08 -7.18
N GLU A 87 0.44 10.41 -7.12
CA GLU A 87 0.70 11.14 -5.87
C GLU A 87 -0.31 10.80 -4.78
N ASN A 88 -1.60 10.73 -5.13
CA ASN A 88 -2.63 10.32 -4.18
C ASN A 88 -2.41 8.89 -3.66
N VAL A 89 -1.97 7.96 -4.53
CA VAL A 89 -1.64 6.58 -4.11
C VAL A 89 -0.48 6.56 -3.12
N PHE A 90 0.61 7.28 -3.41
CA PHE A 90 1.77 7.33 -2.52
C PHE A 90 1.45 8.07 -1.21
N SER A 91 0.60 9.11 -1.22
CA SER A 91 0.08 9.74 0.01
C SER A 91 -0.69 8.76 0.90
N LEU A 92 -1.36 7.76 0.31
CA LEU A 92 -2.00 6.70 1.09
C LEU A 92 -0.98 5.72 1.68
N ALA A 93 0.10 5.40 0.95
CA ALA A 93 1.20 4.59 1.47
C ALA A 93 1.97 5.32 2.58
N ASP A 94 2.20 6.63 2.45
CA ASP A 94 2.81 7.47 3.49
C ASP A 94 1.96 7.48 4.77
N PHE A 95 0.65 7.62 4.62
CA PHE A 95 -0.28 7.54 5.75
C PHE A 95 -0.18 6.18 6.46
N ALA A 96 -0.07 5.07 5.73
CA ALA A 96 0.12 3.75 6.34
C ALA A 96 1.46 3.62 7.06
N ASN A 97 2.55 4.20 6.53
CA ASN A 97 3.85 4.20 7.20
C ASN A 97 3.78 4.96 8.54
N LEU A 98 3.16 6.15 8.56
CA LEU A 98 2.93 6.90 9.79
C LEU A 98 2.06 6.11 10.77
N PHE A 99 0.98 5.50 10.29
CA PHE A 99 0.08 4.68 11.09
C PHE A 99 0.81 3.50 11.77
N VAL A 100 1.71 2.81 11.05
CA VAL A 100 2.56 1.76 11.65
C VAL A 100 3.46 2.33 12.74
N ASP A 101 4.08 3.50 12.51
CA ASP A 101 5.04 4.09 13.44
C ASP A 101 4.36 4.67 14.70
N GLU A 102 3.14 5.17 14.58
CA GLU A 102 2.33 5.68 15.70
C GLU A 102 1.78 4.56 16.56
N HIS A 103 1.19 3.54 15.96
CA HIS A 103 0.52 2.45 16.68
C HIS A 103 1.47 1.34 17.16
N LYS A 104 2.69 1.24 16.61
CA LYS A 104 3.75 0.31 17.02
C LYS A 104 3.25 -1.12 17.26
N PRO A 105 2.68 -1.81 16.25
CA PRO A 105 2.02 -3.11 16.44
C PRO A 105 2.91 -4.17 17.09
N TRP A 106 4.23 -4.06 16.97
CA TRP A 106 5.20 -4.94 17.64
C TRP A 106 5.21 -4.82 19.16
N ALA A 107 4.65 -3.74 19.72
CA ALA A 107 4.56 -3.50 21.15
C ALA A 107 3.18 -3.82 21.75
N LEU A 108 2.22 -4.31 20.93
CA LEU A 108 0.83 -4.54 21.34
C LEU A 108 0.55 -5.99 21.78
N GLY A 109 1.57 -6.79 22.09
CA GLY A 109 1.40 -8.21 22.44
C GLY A 109 0.40 -8.47 23.57
N ASP A 110 0.27 -7.55 24.52
CA ASP A 110 -0.66 -7.65 25.65
C ASP A 110 -2.08 -7.13 25.35
N ASN A 111 -2.30 -6.56 24.16
CA ASN A 111 -3.60 -6.03 23.71
C ASN A 111 -4.00 -6.58 22.34
N PRO A 112 -4.48 -7.83 22.27
CA PRO A 112 -4.79 -8.50 21.00
C PRO A 112 -5.92 -7.81 20.21
N GLU A 113 -6.85 -7.13 20.87
CA GLU A 113 -7.95 -6.43 20.23
C GLU A 113 -7.42 -5.21 19.44
N HIS A 114 -6.62 -4.37 20.08
CA HIS A 114 -5.98 -3.23 19.43
C HIS A 114 -4.98 -3.66 18.35
N LEU A 115 -4.26 -4.77 18.57
CA LEU A 115 -3.39 -5.35 17.54
C LEU A 115 -4.19 -5.77 16.29
N ASN A 116 -5.34 -6.45 16.46
CA ASN A 116 -6.22 -6.81 15.35
C ASN A 116 -6.77 -5.57 14.63
N GLU A 117 -7.13 -4.52 15.37
CA GLU A 117 -7.55 -3.24 14.81
C GLU A 117 -6.46 -2.64 13.92
N VAL A 118 -5.24 -2.48 14.47
CA VAL A 118 -4.12 -1.90 13.73
C VAL A 118 -3.81 -2.70 12.45
N MET A 119 -3.72 -4.03 12.57
CA MET A 119 -3.38 -4.87 11.42
C MET A 119 -4.50 -4.91 10.37
N THR A 120 -5.77 -4.87 10.78
CA THR A 120 -6.91 -4.75 9.86
C THR A 120 -6.80 -3.48 9.01
N ASN A 121 -6.53 -2.34 9.65
CA ASN A 121 -6.40 -1.05 8.96
C ASN A 121 -5.22 -1.02 7.99
N LEU A 122 -4.07 -1.57 8.36
CA LEU A 122 -2.92 -1.68 7.47
C LEU A 122 -3.21 -2.56 6.24
N ILE A 123 -3.91 -3.68 6.41
CA ILE A 123 -4.32 -4.53 5.29
C ILE A 123 -5.29 -3.79 4.38
N VAL A 124 -6.30 -3.11 4.93
CA VAL A 124 -7.26 -2.30 4.15
C VAL A 124 -6.52 -1.27 3.29
N ILE A 125 -5.56 -0.54 3.88
CA ILE A 125 -4.79 0.45 3.14
C ILE A 125 -3.98 -0.21 2.02
N LEU A 126 -3.24 -1.30 2.31
CA LEU A 126 -2.41 -1.98 1.32
C LEU A 126 -3.21 -2.57 0.16
N LEU A 127 -4.38 -3.13 0.43
CA LEU A 127 -5.27 -3.64 -0.62
C LEU A 127 -5.77 -2.50 -1.53
N ASN A 128 -6.13 -1.35 -0.96
CA ASN A 128 -6.52 -0.18 -1.75
C ASN A 128 -5.35 0.39 -2.55
N VAL A 129 -4.14 0.47 -1.97
CA VAL A 129 -2.93 0.84 -2.71
C VAL A 129 -2.67 -0.11 -3.88
N ALA A 130 -2.81 -1.43 -3.68
CA ALA A 130 -2.65 -2.41 -4.74
C ALA A 130 -3.65 -2.20 -5.89
N TRP A 131 -4.93 -1.94 -5.57
CA TRP A 131 -5.96 -1.65 -6.57
C TRP A 131 -5.67 -0.36 -7.35
N LEU A 132 -5.33 0.72 -6.66
CA LEU A 132 -5.03 2.02 -7.26
C LEU A 132 -3.77 1.98 -8.14
N LEU A 133 -2.80 1.12 -7.81
CA LEU A 133 -1.58 0.92 -8.61
C LEU A 133 -1.80 0.08 -9.86
N LYS A 134 -2.88 -0.70 -9.95
CA LYS A 134 -3.09 -1.66 -11.03
C LYS A 134 -2.94 -1.10 -12.45
N PRO A 135 -3.44 0.11 -12.78
CA PRO A 135 -3.25 0.69 -14.11
C PRO A 135 -1.82 1.14 -14.41
N PHE A 136 -1.02 1.42 -13.37
CA PHE A 136 0.33 1.99 -13.48
C PHE A 136 1.44 0.94 -13.32
N LEU A 137 1.23 0.02 -12.38
CA LEU A 137 2.18 -1.02 -11.97
C LEU A 137 1.45 -2.36 -11.79
N PRO A 138 0.93 -2.97 -12.88
CA PRO A 138 0.08 -4.16 -12.78
C PRO A 138 0.77 -5.36 -12.12
N GLU A 139 2.06 -5.57 -12.39
CA GLU A 139 2.82 -6.66 -11.76
C GLU A 139 3.01 -6.41 -10.26
N THR A 140 3.30 -5.17 -9.85
CA THR A 140 3.44 -4.80 -8.44
C THR A 140 2.11 -4.96 -7.70
N SER A 141 1.01 -4.49 -8.30
CA SER A 141 -0.34 -4.72 -7.78
C SER A 141 -0.59 -6.21 -7.51
N ASN A 142 -0.33 -7.06 -8.51
CA ASN A 142 -0.49 -8.51 -8.37
C ASN A 142 0.39 -9.09 -7.26
N ARG A 143 1.66 -8.65 -7.15
CA ARG A 143 2.58 -9.12 -6.11
C ARG A 143 2.14 -8.72 -4.70
N ILE A 144 1.54 -7.53 -4.53
CA ILE A 144 0.99 -7.12 -3.22
C ILE A 144 -0.14 -8.07 -2.82
N PHE A 145 -1.09 -8.38 -3.72
CA PHE A 145 -2.14 -9.36 -3.44
C PHE A 145 -1.56 -10.75 -3.11
N GLU A 146 -0.54 -11.21 -3.84
CA GLU A 146 0.13 -12.48 -3.57
C GLU A 146 0.82 -12.50 -2.20
N VAL A 147 1.53 -11.43 -1.82
CA VAL A 147 2.19 -11.32 -0.51
C VAL A 147 1.18 -11.38 0.62
N LEU A 148 0.04 -10.68 0.46
CA LEU A 148 -1.02 -10.67 1.46
C LEU A 148 -1.86 -11.97 1.43
N GLY A 149 -1.74 -12.81 0.38
CA GLY A 149 -2.62 -13.96 0.18
C GLY A 149 -4.07 -13.56 -0.04
N ALA A 150 -4.28 -12.37 -0.61
CA ALA A 150 -5.59 -11.78 -0.81
C ALA A 150 -6.17 -12.15 -2.18
N ASP A 151 -7.47 -12.41 -2.19
CA ASP A 151 -8.25 -12.52 -3.42
C ASP A 151 -8.32 -11.16 -4.14
N LYS A 152 -8.02 -11.18 -5.44
CA LYS A 152 -8.04 -9.97 -6.29
C LYS A 152 -9.45 -9.42 -6.53
N ASP A 153 -10.48 -10.20 -6.27
CA ASP A 153 -11.88 -9.79 -6.46
C ASP A 153 -12.50 -9.18 -5.20
N GLY A 154 -11.82 -9.24 -4.06
CA GLY A 154 -12.26 -8.68 -2.79
C GLY A 154 -13.45 -9.39 -2.14
N LYS A 155 -13.93 -10.48 -2.73
CA LYS A 155 -15.18 -11.15 -2.32
C LYS A 155 -15.04 -12.03 -1.09
N SER A 156 -13.83 -12.51 -0.80
CA SER A 156 -13.59 -13.50 0.24
C SER A 156 -12.85 -12.97 1.47
N TRP A 157 -12.63 -11.67 1.58
CA TRP A 157 -11.80 -11.11 2.64
C TRP A 157 -12.35 -11.31 4.06
N GLU A 158 -13.69 -11.34 4.21
CA GLU A 158 -14.34 -11.64 5.50
C GLU A 158 -14.59 -13.15 5.71
N GLU A 159 -14.51 -13.93 4.64
CA GLU A 159 -14.84 -15.37 4.70
C GLU A 159 -13.61 -16.24 5.01
N LYS A 160 -12.43 -15.81 4.58
CA LYS A 160 -11.20 -16.59 4.72
C LYS A 160 -10.05 -15.72 5.25
N PRO A 161 -9.22 -16.26 6.17
CA PRO A 161 -8.05 -15.54 6.62
C PRO A 161 -7.03 -15.36 5.48
N PHE A 162 -6.39 -14.18 5.46
CA PHE A 162 -5.25 -13.91 4.60
C PHE A 162 -4.09 -14.84 4.95
N GLN A 163 -3.47 -15.44 3.95
CA GLN A 163 -2.28 -16.29 4.10
C GLN A 163 -1.06 -15.48 3.64
N VAL A 164 -0.49 -14.71 4.54
CA VAL A 164 0.57 -13.76 4.24
C VAL A 164 1.91 -14.46 4.11
N ARG A 165 2.65 -14.10 3.06
CA ARG A 165 4.00 -14.63 2.79
C ARG A 165 4.94 -13.47 2.49
N PRO A 166 5.84 -13.10 3.40
CA PRO A 166 6.79 -12.01 3.17
C PRO A 166 7.63 -12.23 1.91
N LYS A 167 7.71 -11.18 1.09
CA LYS A 167 8.50 -11.17 -0.14
C LYS A 167 8.97 -9.76 -0.44
N ILE A 168 10.19 -9.63 -0.91
CA ILE A 168 10.73 -8.34 -1.35
C ILE A 168 10.06 -7.95 -2.67
N LEU A 169 9.39 -6.80 -2.71
CA LEU A 169 8.74 -6.27 -3.91
C LEU A 169 9.74 -5.53 -4.81
N PHE A 170 10.56 -4.69 -4.22
CA PHE A 170 11.49 -3.81 -4.92
C PHE A 170 12.88 -3.92 -4.30
N PRO A 171 13.85 -4.61 -4.94
CA PRO A 171 15.24 -4.49 -4.55
C PRO A 171 15.73 -3.06 -4.84
N LYS A 172 16.62 -2.54 -3.98
CA LYS A 172 17.28 -1.27 -4.27
C LYS A 172 18.17 -1.40 -5.50
N ILE A 173 18.16 -0.38 -6.34
CA ILE A 173 19.10 -0.24 -7.45
C ILE A 173 20.24 0.71 -7.04
N GLN A 174 21.43 0.39 -7.53
CA GLN A 174 22.69 1.11 -7.24
C GLN A 174 23.17 1.82 -8.50
#